data_dca0e5a60fe99ab2b22c512be3d5e6dd
#
_entry.id   dca0e5a60fe99ab2b22c512be3d5e6dd
#
_cell.length_a   1.000
_cell.length_b   1.000
_cell.length_c   1.000
_cell.angle_alpha   90.00
_cell.angle_beta   90.00
_cell.angle_gamma   90.00
#
_symmetry.space_group_name_H-M   'P 1'
#
loop_
_entity.id
_entity.type
_entity.pdbx_description
1 polymer ?
#
loop_
_entity_poly.entity_id
_entity_poly.type
_entity_poly.pdbx_seq_one_letter_code
_entity_poly.pdbx_strand_id
1 'polypeptide(L)'
;NYGDEVMIAGYQIKFSDVETVQGPNYSADRGIFDVFLNNELVVHLEPEKRFYPVTRMTMTEAGIHTTLIRDLFIALGEPLDNGAWAVRVYYKPFVIWIWLGAGIMSIGGICSMLDKRYRMKKLARFGVQTA
;
A
#
# COMPACT_ATOMS: atom_id res chain seq x y z
N ASN A 1 -0.80 18.72 -15.10
CA ASN A 1 0.23 19.04 -16.12
C ASN A 1 1.62 18.72 -15.56
N TYR A 2 2.62 18.64 -16.43
CA TYR A 2 4.01 18.55 -16.01
C TYR A 2 4.40 19.75 -15.15
N GLY A 3 5.06 19.51 -14.03
CA GLY A 3 5.44 20.55 -13.07
C GLY A 3 4.34 20.96 -12.07
N ASP A 4 3.14 20.42 -12.21
CA ASP A 4 2.07 20.67 -11.22
C ASP A 4 2.41 20.04 -9.88
N GLU A 5 2.10 20.74 -8.81
CA GLU A 5 2.34 20.31 -7.43
C GLU A 5 1.01 20.16 -6.70
N VAL A 6 0.88 19.09 -5.95
CA VAL A 6 -0.29 18.82 -5.13
C VAL A 6 0.13 18.62 -3.69
N MET A 7 -0.54 19.30 -2.76
CA MET A 7 -0.31 19.15 -1.32
C MET A 7 -1.38 18.24 -0.70
N ILE A 8 -0.95 17.12 -0.11
CA ILE A 8 -1.83 16.17 0.59
C ILE A 8 -1.20 15.77 1.91
N ALA A 9 -1.89 16.02 3.01
CA ALA A 9 -1.49 15.61 4.36
C ALA A 9 -0.05 16.04 4.75
N GLY A 10 0.42 17.19 4.25
CA GLY A 10 1.75 17.72 4.50
C GLY A 10 2.82 17.23 3.51
N TYR A 11 2.46 16.34 2.59
CA TYR A 11 3.31 15.97 1.47
C TYR A 11 3.08 16.89 0.28
N GLN A 12 4.15 17.37 -0.31
CA GLN A 12 4.17 18.05 -1.58
C GLN A 12 4.59 17.04 -2.65
N ILE A 13 3.70 16.78 -3.58
CA ILE A 13 3.91 15.81 -4.65
C ILE A 13 4.04 16.61 -5.94
N LYS A 14 5.20 16.49 -6.57
CA LYS A 14 5.50 17.14 -7.83
C LYS A 14 5.47 16.12 -8.96
N PHE A 15 4.69 16.39 -9.99
CA PHE A 15 4.68 15.60 -11.22
C PHE A 15 5.78 16.10 -12.14
N SER A 16 6.82 15.28 -12.34
CA SER A 16 8.01 15.69 -13.10
C SER A 16 7.90 15.33 -14.56
N ASP A 17 7.60 14.06 -14.92
CA ASP A 17 7.57 13.62 -16.31
C ASP A 17 6.77 12.32 -16.48
N VAL A 18 6.54 11.93 -17.75
CA VAL A 18 6.05 10.60 -18.16
C VAL A 18 6.97 10.04 -19.23
N GLU A 19 7.49 8.85 -18.97
CA GLU A 19 8.32 8.11 -19.91
C GLU A 19 7.58 6.88 -20.45
N THR A 20 7.69 6.64 -21.76
CA THR A 20 7.21 5.39 -22.34
C THR A 20 8.29 4.33 -22.27
N VAL A 21 8.01 3.24 -21.55
CA VAL A 21 8.93 2.11 -21.34
C VAL A 21 8.41 0.88 -22.08
N GLN A 22 9.31 0.18 -22.79
CA GLN A 22 9.00 -1.08 -23.44
C GLN A 22 9.48 -2.26 -22.57
N GLY A 23 8.53 -3.08 -22.12
CA GLY A 23 8.82 -4.34 -21.44
C GLY A 23 8.86 -5.53 -22.41
N PRO A 24 9.16 -6.73 -21.92
CA PRO A 24 9.27 -7.93 -22.74
C PRO A 24 7.96 -8.35 -23.42
N ASN A 25 6.82 -8.01 -22.83
CA ASN A 25 5.48 -8.36 -23.33
C ASN A 25 4.43 -7.26 -23.11
N TYR A 26 4.86 -6.04 -22.77
CA TYR A 26 4.00 -4.89 -22.54
C TYR A 26 4.69 -3.59 -22.94
N SER A 27 3.90 -2.56 -23.20
CA SER A 27 4.35 -1.17 -23.20
C SER A 27 3.77 -0.45 -22.00
N ALA A 28 4.52 0.43 -21.37
CA ALA A 28 4.07 1.15 -20.20
C ALA A 28 4.36 2.64 -20.31
N ASP A 29 3.43 3.45 -19.81
CA ASP A 29 3.68 4.85 -19.50
C ASP A 29 4.00 4.95 -18.01
N ARG A 30 5.22 5.40 -17.71
CA ARG A 30 5.74 5.53 -16.35
C ARG A 30 5.73 7.01 -15.97
N GLY A 31 4.95 7.35 -14.95
CA GLY A 31 4.97 8.69 -14.37
C GLY A 31 6.08 8.84 -13.35
N ILE A 32 6.76 9.97 -13.36
CA ILE A 32 7.82 10.30 -12.39
C ILE A 32 7.28 11.33 -11.41
N PHE A 33 7.22 10.94 -10.14
CA PHE A 33 6.72 11.78 -9.06
C PHE A 33 7.75 11.93 -7.95
N ASP A 34 8.04 13.19 -7.63
CA ASP A 34 8.89 13.53 -6.50
C ASP A 34 8.03 13.90 -5.31
N VAL A 35 8.23 13.22 -4.20
CA VAL A 35 7.47 13.44 -2.96
C VAL A 35 8.36 14.13 -1.95
N PHE A 36 7.94 15.30 -1.51
CA PHE A 36 8.63 16.10 -0.50
C PHE A 36 7.81 16.14 0.79
N LEU A 37 8.52 16.19 1.91
CA LEU A 37 7.96 16.47 3.22
C LEU A 37 8.84 17.54 3.89
N ASN A 38 8.26 18.67 4.27
CA ASN A 38 8.99 19.81 4.84
C ASN A 38 10.14 20.30 3.93
N ASN A 39 9.91 20.34 2.62
CA ASN A 39 10.91 20.70 1.60
C ASN A 39 12.09 19.70 1.45
N GLU A 40 12.05 18.56 2.11
CA GLU A 40 13.02 17.49 1.90
C GLU A 40 12.43 16.40 1.01
N LEU A 41 13.21 15.94 0.02
CA LEU A 41 12.81 14.83 -0.83
C LEU A 41 12.78 13.54 -0.01
N VAL A 42 11.61 12.93 0.09
CA VAL A 42 11.39 11.69 0.85
C VAL A 42 11.54 10.47 -0.03
N VAL A 43 10.95 10.51 -1.22
CA VAL A 43 10.91 9.35 -2.12
C VAL A 43 10.58 9.78 -3.55
N HIS A 44 11.13 9.05 -4.52
CA HIS A 44 10.67 9.03 -5.91
C HIS A 44 9.66 7.91 -6.08
N LEU A 45 8.52 8.20 -6.67
CA LEU A 45 7.50 7.19 -7.00
C LEU A 45 7.31 7.15 -8.51
N GLU A 46 7.30 5.94 -9.06
CA GLU A 46 7.21 5.67 -10.49
C GLU A 46 6.00 4.76 -10.78
N PRO A 47 4.76 5.27 -10.65
CA PRO A 47 3.60 4.50 -11.06
C PRO A 47 3.60 4.25 -12.57
N GLU A 48 3.24 3.03 -12.96
CA GLU A 48 3.20 2.63 -14.37
C GLU A 48 1.79 2.28 -14.81
N LYS A 49 1.48 2.67 -16.04
CA LYS A 49 0.28 2.20 -16.73
C LYS A 49 0.71 1.27 -17.84
N ARG A 50 0.59 -0.05 -17.62
CA ARG A 50 1.01 -1.10 -18.53
C ARG A 50 -0.10 -1.50 -19.47
N PHE A 51 0.21 -1.58 -20.75
CA PHE A 51 -0.66 -2.15 -21.77
C PHE A 51 -0.08 -3.45 -22.29
N TYR A 52 -0.86 -4.52 -22.20
CA TYR A 52 -0.51 -5.85 -22.68
C TYR A 52 -1.19 -6.12 -24.03
N PRO A 53 -0.46 -6.07 -25.17
CA PRO A 53 -1.07 -6.16 -26.50
C PRO A 53 -1.73 -7.53 -26.78
N VAL A 54 -1.22 -8.60 -26.19
CA VAL A 54 -1.75 -9.96 -26.38
C VAL A 54 -3.14 -10.12 -25.76
N THR A 55 -3.32 -9.65 -24.54
CA THR A 55 -4.59 -9.74 -23.81
C THR A 55 -5.49 -8.52 -24.00
N ARG A 56 -4.97 -7.45 -24.63
CA ARG A 56 -5.62 -6.15 -24.78
C ARG A 56 -6.07 -5.57 -23.44
N MET A 57 -5.34 -5.85 -22.37
CA MET A 57 -5.62 -5.37 -21.03
C MET A 57 -4.68 -4.23 -20.64
N THR A 58 -5.25 -3.21 -20.02
CA THR A 58 -4.48 -2.15 -19.38
C THR A 58 -4.44 -2.41 -17.88
N MET A 59 -3.25 -2.39 -17.28
CA MET A 59 -3.02 -2.57 -15.87
C MET A 59 -2.33 -1.34 -15.30
N THR A 60 -2.83 -0.82 -14.17
CA THR A 60 -2.19 0.30 -13.49
C THR A 60 -1.39 -0.24 -12.31
N GLU A 61 -0.10 -0.03 -12.32
CA GLU A 61 0.78 -0.25 -11.18
C GLU A 61 1.00 1.06 -10.45
N ALA A 62 0.62 1.10 -9.19
CA ALA A 62 0.76 2.29 -8.38
C ALA A 62 2.12 2.37 -7.71
N GLY A 63 2.66 3.58 -7.60
CA GLY A 63 3.77 3.88 -6.71
C GLY A 63 3.26 3.95 -5.27
N ILE A 64 3.86 3.19 -4.37
CA ILE A 64 3.44 3.13 -2.97
C ILE A 64 4.62 3.47 -2.07
N HIS A 65 4.44 4.47 -1.22
CA HIS A 65 5.37 4.76 -0.13
C HIS A 65 4.73 4.41 1.20
N THR A 66 5.22 3.33 1.80
CA THR A 66 4.72 2.81 3.07
C THR A 66 5.58 3.29 4.23
N THR A 67 4.95 3.84 5.25
CA THR A 67 5.57 4.24 6.52
C THR A 67 4.80 3.61 7.67
N LEU A 68 5.40 3.54 8.88
CA LEU A 68 4.77 2.95 10.08
C LEU A 68 3.40 3.55 10.46
N ILE A 69 3.10 4.75 10.01
CA ILE A 69 1.88 5.49 10.40
C ILE A 69 0.95 5.70 9.21
N ARG A 70 1.47 5.66 7.97
CA ARG A 70 0.74 6.12 6.78
C ARG A 70 1.31 5.52 5.49
N ASP A 71 0.42 5.26 4.55
CA ASP A 71 0.74 4.87 3.19
C ASP A 71 0.31 5.97 2.23
N LEU A 72 1.24 6.38 1.38
CA LEU A 72 0.99 7.25 0.25
C LEU A 72 0.93 6.40 -1.02
N PHE A 73 -0.14 6.54 -1.76
CA PHE A 73 -0.43 5.74 -2.94
C PHE A 73 -0.68 6.67 -4.12
N ILE A 74 0.14 6.57 -5.16
CA ILE A 74 0.01 7.37 -6.39
C ILE A 74 -0.24 6.43 -7.57
N ALA A 75 -1.30 6.70 -8.32
CA ALA A 75 -1.63 5.93 -9.51
C ALA A 75 -1.76 6.86 -10.72
N LEU A 76 -1.13 6.47 -11.84
CA LEU A 76 -1.26 7.14 -13.11
C LEU A 76 -2.58 6.71 -13.77
N GLY A 77 -3.41 7.67 -14.14
CA GLY A 77 -4.71 7.45 -14.78
C GLY A 77 -4.66 7.52 -16.30
N GLU A 78 -5.68 8.15 -16.89
CA GLU A 78 -5.79 8.31 -18.35
C GLU A 78 -5.11 9.60 -18.80
N PRO A 79 -4.51 9.62 -20.00
CA PRO A 79 -4.10 10.86 -20.62
C PRO A 79 -5.34 11.69 -20.98
N LEU A 80 -5.24 13.00 -20.79
CA LEU A 80 -6.28 13.97 -21.11
C LEU A 80 -5.99 14.63 -22.44
N ASP A 81 -7.02 15.10 -23.15
CA ASP A 81 -6.91 15.68 -24.50
C ASP A 81 -5.97 16.89 -24.60
N ASN A 82 -5.65 17.53 -23.49
CA ASN A 82 -4.75 18.68 -23.41
C ASN A 82 -3.27 18.33 -23.10
N GLY A 83 -2.89 17.06 -23.20
CA GLY A 83 -1.55 16.59 -22.87
C GLY A 83 -1.27 16.44 -21.37
N ALA A 84 -2.28 16.68 -20.53
CA ALA A 84 -2.20 16.41 -19.10
C ALA A 84 -2.51 14.94 -18.79
N TRP A 85 -2.15 14.49 -17.60
CA TRP A 85 -2.47 13.15 -17.09
C TRP A 85 -3.40 13.25 -15.90
N ALA A 86 -4.38 12.35 -15.84
CA ALA A 86 -5.16 12.16 -14.63
C ALA A 86 -4.28 11.43 -13.60
N VAL A 87 -4.13 11.96 -12.41
CA VAL A 87 -3.35 11.35 -11.34
C VAL A 87 -4.26 11.15 -10.13
N ARG A 88 -4.23 9.96 -9.57
CA ARG A 88 -4.99 9.63 -8.36
C ARG A 88 -4.02 9.47 -7.21
N VAL A 89 -4.16 10.31 -6.21
CA VAL A 89 -3.37 10.25 -4.98
C VAL A 89 -4.27 9.85 -3.84
N TYR A 90 -3.88 8.81 -3.12
CA TYR A 90 -4.58 8.32 -1.94
C TYR A 90 -3.64 8.36 -0.74
N TYR A 91 -4.12 8.94 0.33
CA TYR A 91 -3.48 8.91 1.63
C TYR A 91 -4.26 7.97 2.55
N LYS A 92 -3.63 6.89 2.98
CA LYS A 92 -4.24 5.88 3.86
C LYS A 92 -3.49 5.81 5.17
N PRO A 93 -4.03 6.40 6.26
CA PRO A 93 -3.40 6.31 7.57
C PRO A 93 -3.62 4.94 8.20
N PHE A 94 -2.64 4.50 8.99
CA PHE A 94 -2.73 3.35 9.89
C PHE A 94 -2.98 1.97 9.26
N VAL A 95 -2.72 1.76 8.00
CA VAL A 95 -2.93 0.43 7.35
C VAL A 95 -2.08 -0.64 8.02
N ILE A 96 -0.83 -0.34 8.35
CA ILE A 96 0.09 -1.29 9.01
C ILE A 96 -0.39 -1.73 10.40
N TRP A 97 -1.17 -0.89 11.10
CA TRP A 97 -1.69 -1.20 12.43
C TRP A 97 -2.73 -2.32 12.43
N ILE A 98 -3.37 -2.57 11.28
CA ILE A 98 -4.28 -3.70 11.09
C ILE A 98 -3.48 -5.02 11.21
N TRP A 99 -2.32 -5.08 10.56
CA TRP A 99 -1.43 -6.25 10.62
C TRP A 99 -0.81 -6.41 12.00
N LEU A 100 -0.43 -5.31 12.65
CA LEU A 100 0.08 -5.32 14.01
C LEU A 100 -0.97 -5.82 14.99
N GLY A 101 -2.23 -5.40 14.85
CA GLY A 101 -3.34 -5.89 15.66
C GLY A 101 -3.59 -7.39 15.47
N ALA A 102 -3.56 -7.88 14.23
CA ALA A 102 -3.67 -9.31 13.93
C ALA A 102 -2.52 -10.11 14.54
N GLY A 103 -1.29 -9.58 14.50
CA GLY A 103 -0.11 -10.19 15.14
C GLY A 103 -0.27 -10.29 16.65
N ILE A 104 -0.70 -9.22 17.32
CA ILE A 104 -0.93 -9.21 18.77
C ILE A 104 -2.02 -10.21 19.16
N MET A 105 -3.12 -10.29 18.41
CA MET A 105 -4.18 -11.27 18.68
C MET A 105 -3.67 -12.71 18.53
N SER A 106 -2.83 -12.99 17.53
CA SER A 106 -2.23 -14.30 17.32
C SER A 106 -1.33 -14.70 18.48
N ILE A 107 -0.49 -13.79 18.96
CA ILE A 107 0.38 -14.00 20.13
C ILE A 107 -0.46 -14.25 21.39
N GLY A 108 -1.50 -13.45 21.62
CA GLY A 108 -2.44 -13.63 22.73
C GLY A 108 -3.13 -15.00 22.72
N GLY A 109 -3.54 -15.46 21.53
CA GLY A 109 -4.10 -16.81 21.32
C GLY A 109 -3.11 -17.91 21.68
N ILE A 110 -1.86 -17.81 21.22
CA ILE A 110 -0.80 -18.78 21.53
C ILE A 110 -0.53 -18.79 23.05
N CYS A 111 -0.39 -17.61 23.68
CA CYS A 111 -0.19 -17.52 25.12
C CYS A 111 -1.33 -18.17 25.91
N SER A 112 -2.58 -17.95 25.47
CA SER A 112 -3.76 -18.57 26.07
C SER A 112 -3.75 -20.10 25.95
N MET A 113 -3.29 -20.62 24.81
CA MET A 113 -3.16 -22.07 24.61
C MET A 113 -2.04 -22.69 25.47
N LEU A 114 -0.97 -21.96 25.71
CA LEU A 114 0.17 -22.41 26.53
C LEU A 114 -0.08 -22.28 28.02
N ASP A 115 -1.10 -21.53 28.44
CA ASP A 115 -1.41 -21.35 29.87
C ASP A 115 -1.93 -22.66 30.49
N LYS A 116 -1.09 -23.25 31.33
CA LYS A 116 -1.38 -24.52 32.06
C LYS A 116 -2.60 -24.39 32.97
N ARG A 117 -2.98 -23.21 33.43
CA ARG A 117 -4.15 -23.00 34.30
C ARG A 117 -5.46 -23.38 33.63
N TYR A 118 -5.59 -23.16 32.32
CA TYR A 118 -6.79 -23.58 31.57
C TYR A 118 -6.87 -25.10 31.37
N ARG A 119 -5.73 -25.77 31.20
CA ARG A 119 -5.68 -27.24 31.06
C ARG A 119 -6.05 -27.96 32.36
N MET A 120 -5.64 -27.42 33.51
CA MET A 120 -5.93 -28.03 34.82
C MET A 120 -7.42 -27.94 35.18
N LYS A 121 -8.10 -26.83 34.89
CA LYS A 121 -9.57 -26.69 35.14
C LYS A 121 -10.40 -27.65 34.27
N LYS A 122 -9.98 -28.01 33.08
CA LYS A 122 -10.68 -28.95 32.22
C LYS A 122 -10.58 -30.37 32.74
N LEU A 123 -9.42 -30.79 33.25
CA LEU A 123 -9.22 -32.11 33.87
C LEU A 123 -10.00 -32.29 35.17
N ALA A 124 -10.09 -31.24 36.02
CA ALA A 124 -10.88 -31.25 37.23
C ALA A 124 -12.41 -31.38 36.96
N ARG A 125 -12.89 -30.85 35.82
CA ARG A 125 -14.31 -30.95 35.45
C ARG A 125 -14.70 -32.35 34.93
N PHE A 126 -13.76 -33.08 34.32
CA PHE A 126 -14.02 -34.47 33.86
C PHE A 126 -13.80 -35.51 34.94
N GLY A 127 -13.01 -35.20 36.00
CA GLY A 127 -12.78 -36.13 37.11
C GLY A 127 -13.90 -36.19 38.17
N VAL A 128 -14.87 -35.29 38.15
CA VAL A 128 -16.00 -35.24 39.10
C VAL A 128 -17.21 -36.03 38.58
N GLN A 129 -17.21 -36.56 37.39
CA GLN A 129 -18.34 -37.32 36.81
C GLN A 129 -18.23 -38.86 36.92
N THR A 130 -17.21 -39.39 37.60
CA THR A 130 -17.02 -40.84 37.78
C THR A 130 -16.95 -41.25 39.25
N ALA A 131 -17.72 -40.58 40.14
CA ALA A 131 -17.93 -41.01 41.51
C ALA A 131 -19.43 -41.08 41.83
#